data_72c9cf0537152e727c803d9399bcf266
#
_entry.id   72c9cf0537152e727c803d9399bcf266
#
_cell.length_a   1.000
_cell.length_b   1.000
_cell.length_c   1.000
_cell.angle_alpha   90.00
_cell.angle_beta   90.00
_cell.angle_gamma   90.00
#
_symmetry.space_group_name_H-M   'P 1'
#
loop_
_entity.id
_entity.type
_entity.pdbx_description
1 polymer ?
#
loop_
_entity_poly.entity_id
_entity_poly.type
_entity_poly.pdbx_seq_one_letter_code
_entity_poly.pdbx_strand_id
1 'polypeptide(L)'
;MTSKRHHLRDPFIELKSAIKIFYISFLPLLFPSTAVAELFATDLLGTWEVSQVHTNLESGRKSYYHWDSPLLRWRIFTLSEKEITAAELNTTTKCNNPSTTQKRVYLDDYLKSNLGGYGEKSRNSPIDDYKLNLPKNYQADIIIVKCENQIWNELLGASYPPSKKEDSDGSWLLLLNNKYMILRWHDETLLRLSKIPPSSKPSPSFSCEKSKHITEITICKSFELSGLDKSIASAFDLLLNETLRESIDVLEMRQQQKAWLRQRNACGENQSCLENLLKMRLKQLLLSE
;
A
#
# COMPACT_ATOMS: atom_id res chain seq x y z
N MET A 1 -50.09 -56.77 53.14
CA MET A 1 -49.72 -57.20 54.51
C MET A 1 -48.88 -56.10 55.11
N THR A 2 -49.53 -55.30 55.92
CA THR A 2 -49.29 -55.03 57.37
C THR A 2 -47.94 -54.36 57.62
N SER A 3 -47.98 -53.07 57.87
CA SER A 3 -48.15 -52.41 59.21
C SER A 3 -46.82 -52.24 59.94
N LYS A 4 -46.41 -51.06 60.27
CA LYS A 4 -46.66 -50.39 61.56
C LYS A 4 -45.91 -49.07 61.67
N ARG A 5 -46.60 -48.08 62.17
CA ARG A 5 -46.18 -46.79 62.69
C ARG A 5 -45.30 -46.97 63.94
N HIS A 6 -44.41 -45.95 64.15
CA HIS A 6 -44.26 -45.40 65.49
C HIS A 6 -43.86 -43.92 65.44
N HIS A 7 -44.68 -43.15 66.13
CA HIS A 7 -44.45 -41.75 66.52
C HIS A 7 -43.34 -41.69 67.58
N LEU A 8 -42.65 -40.54 67.61
CA LEU A 8 -42.32 -39.88 68.87
C LEU A 8 -41.81 -38.43 68.58
N ARG A 9 -42.41 -37.56 69.14
CA ARG A 9 -42.53 -36.19 69.58
C ARG A 9 -41.22 -35.40 69.65
N ASP A 10 -41.42 -34.10 69.29
CA ASP A 10 -40.60 -32.90 69.51
C ASP A 10 -40.09 -32.70 70.95
N PRO A 11 -39.06 -31.80 71.14
CA PRO A 11 -39.47 -30.46 71.47
C PRO A 11 -38.59 -29.32 70.88
N PHE A 12 -39.26 -28.20 70.62
CA PHE A 12 -38.82 -26.82 70.42
C PHE A 12 -37.55 -26.41 71.13
N ILE A 13 -36.67 -25.77 70.41
CA ILE A 13 -35.84 -24.63 70.86
C ILE A 13 -35.84 -23.53 69.80
N GLU A 14 -36.54 -22.46 70.10
CA GLU A 14 -36.42 -21.19 69.36
C GLU A 14 -35.03 -20.59 69.58
N LEU A 15 -34.31 -20.36 68.52
CA LEU A 15 -33.16 -19.49 68.57
C LEU A 15 -33.35 -18.40 67.50
N LYS A 16 -33.82 -17.21 67.93
CA LYS A 16 -33.90 -16.01 67.19
C LYS A 16 -32.46 -15.50 66.94
N SER A 17 -31.91 -15.73 65.74
CA SER A 17 -30.66 -15.09 65.30
C SER A 17 -30.97 -14.04 64.22
N ALA A 18 -30.77 -12.78 64.56
CA ALA A 18 -30.97 -11.65 63.70
C ALA A 18 -29.85 -11.62 62.65
N ILE A 19 -30.17 -12.04 61.45
CA ILE A 19 -29.25 -11.87 60.31
C ILE A 19 -29.35 -10.43 59.83
N LYS A 20 -28.34 -9.62 60.16
CA LYS A 20 -28.11 -8.32 59.54
C LYS A 20 -27.63 -8.56 58.11
N ILE A 21 -28.50 -8.37 57.13
CA ILE A 21 -28.15 -8.37 55.70
C ILE A 21 -27.40 -7.07 55.43
N PHE A 22 -26.07 -7.19 55.30
CA PHE A 22 -25.26 -6.12 54.75
C PHE A 22 -25.51 -6.05 53.25
N TYR A 23 -26.27 -5.11 52.78
CA TYR A 23 -26.32 -4.72 51.38
C TYR A 23 -24.99 -4.09 50.99
N ILE A 24 -24.06 -4.90 50.46
CA ILE A 24 -22.89 -4.36 49.76
C ILE A 24 -23.40 -3.84 48.43
N SER A 25 -23.55 -2.51 48.38
CA SER A 25 -23.87 -1.78 47.15
C SER A 25 -22.66 -1.91 46.19
N PHE A 26 -22.76 -2.86 45.26
CA PHE A 26 -21.78 -2.96 44.15
C PHE A 26 -22.00 -1.76 43.23
N LEU A 27 -21.26 -0.70 43.47
CA LEU A 27 -21.16 0.40 42.53
C LEU A 27 -20.35 -0.11 41.33
N PRO A 28 -20.90 -0.17 40.08
CA PRO A 28 -20.11 -0.54 38.95
C PRO A 28 -19.07 0.58 38.74
N LEU A 29 -17.81 0.22 38.97
CA LEU A 29 -16.68 1.05 38.54
C LEU A 29 -16.74 1.14 37.01
N LEU A 30 -17.36 2.20 36.51
CA LEU A 30 -17.22 2.64 35.12
C LEU A 30 -15.75 3.03 34.92
N PHE A 31 -14.92 2.04 34.53
CA PHE A 31 -13.64 2.33 33.95
C PHE A 31 -13.90 3.09 32.65
N PRO A 32 -13.47 4.35 32.51
CA PRO A 32 -13.53 4.97 31.21
C PRO A 32 -12.68 4.10 30.29
N SER A 33 -13.31 3.47 29.30
CA SER A 33 -12.61 2.87 28.16
C SER A 33 -11.88 4.02 27.49
N THR A 34 -10.61 4.25 27.86
CA THR A 34 -9.74 5.11 27.09
C THR A 34 -9.61 4.44 25.75
N ALA A 35 -10.38 4.93 24.76
CA ALA A 35 -10.12 4.65 23.37
C ALA A 35 -8.68 5.15 23.13
N VAL A 36 -7.74 4.22 23.12
CA VAL A 36 -6.38 4.49 22.65
C VAL A 36 -6.60 4.87 21.19
N ALA A 37 -6.48 6.16 20.89
CA ALA A 37 -6.42 6.60 19.51
C ALA A 37 -5.28 5.81 18.88
N GLU A 38 -5.58 4.93 17.91
CA GLU A 38 -4.57 4.23 17.15
C GLU A 38 -3.76 5.28 16.40
N LEU A 39 -2.62 5.67 16.98
CA LEU A 39 -1.70 6.61 16.36
C LEU A 39 -1.15 5.98 15.07
N PHE A 40 -1.06 6.80 14.03
CA PHE A 40 -0.35 6.41 12.81
C PHE A 40 1.12 6.09 13.17
N ALA A 41 1.62 4.91 12.77
CA ALA A 41 2.94 4.44 13.16
C ALA A 41 4.03 5.41 12.69
N THR A 42 4.81 5.96 13.62
CA THR A 42 5.83 7.01 13.37
C THR A 42 6.89 6.56 12.36
N ASP A 43 7.21 5.27 12.30
CA ASP A 43 8.20 4.71 11.38
C ASP A 43 7.77 4.80 9.91
N LEU A 44 6.47 4.91 9.67
CA LEU A 44 5.91 5.10 8.33
C LEU A 44 6.04 6.53 7.83
N LEU A 45 6.15 7.51 8.73
CA LEU A 45 6.15 8.93 8.36
C LEU A 45 7.32 9.27 7.44
N GLY A 46 7.02 10.12 6.44
CA GLY A 46 8.00 10.62 5.50
C GLY A 46 7.62 10.45 4.04
N THR A 47 8.58 10.68 3.18
CA THR A 47 8.45 10.55 1.73
C THR A 47 9.08 9.24 1.26
N TRP A 48 8.39 8.55 0.37
CA TRP A 48 8.76 7.25 -0.14
C TRP A 48 8.68 7.23 -1.67
N GLU A 49 9.65 6.59 -2.31
CA GLU A 49 9.67 6.38 -3.76
C GLU A 49 9.47 4.89 -4.07
N VAL A 50 8.64 4.56 -5.06
CA VAL A 50 8.51 3.20 -5.56
C VAL A 50 9.83 2.77 -6.22
N SER A 51 10.54 1.86 -5.59
CA SER A 51 11.83 1.36 -6.06
C SER A 51 11.72 0.10 -6.91
N GLN A 52 10.67 -0.73 -6.69
CA GLN A 52 10.37 -1.94 -7.46
C GLN A 52 8.87 -2.15 -7.56
N VAL A 53 8.44 -2.76 -8.66
CA VAL A 53 7.05 -3.17 -8.90
C VAL A 53 7.03 -4.68 -9.07
N HIS A 54 6.39 -5.37 -8.14
CA HIS A 54 6.32 -6.82 -8.13
C HIS A 54 4.94 -7.27 -8.61
N THR A 55 4.89 -8.10 -9.64
CA THR A 55 3.68 -8.72 -10.15
C THR A 55 3.80 -10.24 -10.07
N ASN A 56 2.68 -10.94 -9.95
CA ASN A 56 2.70 -12.40 -9.97
C ASN A 56 2.92 -12.91 -11.40
N LEU A 57 4.16 -13.26 -11.71
CA LEU A 57 4.55 -13.77 -13.02
C LEU A 57 4.02 -15.18 -13.31
N GLU A 58 3.69 -15.95 -12.26
CA GLU A 58 3.24 -17.34 -12.34
C GLU A 58 1.71 -17.49 -12.34
N SER A 59 0.96 -16.38 -12.23
CA SER A 59 -0.51 -16.43 -12.12
C SER A 59 -1.22 -16.94 -13.35
N GLY A 60 -0.56 -16.99 -14.52
CA GLY A 60 -1.17 -17.29 -15.81
C GLY A 60 -2.22 -16.25 -16.26
N ARG A 61 -2.41 -15.18 -15.49
CA ARG A 61 -3.32 -14.07 -15.72
C ARG A 61 -2.59 -12.90 -16.39
N LYS A 62 -3.23 -12.26 -17.37
CA LYS A 62 -2.71 -11.01 -17.92
C LYS A 62 -2.84 -9.92 -16.85
N SER A 63 -1.70 -9.47 -16.28
CA SER A 63 -1.65 -8.37 -15.35
C SER A 63 -1.70 -7.04 -16.08
N TYR A 64 -2.32 -6.03 -15.46
CA TYR A 64 -2.34 -4.66 -15.98
C TYR A 64 -0.95 -4.00 -15.92
N TYR A 65 -0.18 -4.34 -14.90
CA TYR A 65 1.19 -3.86 -14.75
C TYR A 65 2.19 -4.98 -15.05
N HIS A 66 3.33 -4.61 -15.62
CA HIS A 66 4.47 -5.50 -15.79
C HIS A 66 5.40 -5.42 -14.59
N TRP A 67 6.27 -6.42 -14.47
CA TRP A 67 7.38 -6.37 -13.53
C TRP A 67 8.20 -5.10 -13.73
N ASP A 68 8.46 -4.37 -12.64
CA ASP A 68 9.16 -3.08 -12.67
C ASP A 68 8.57 -2.05 -13.66
N SER A 69 7.25 -2.10 -13.84
CA SER A 69 6.52 -1.22 -14.75
C SER A 69 6.86 0.27 -14.55
N PRO A 70 7.29 0.99 -15.61
CA PRO A 70 7.54 2.43 -15.53
C PRO A 70 6.29 3.24 -15.17
N LEU A 71 5.09 2.68 -15.33
CA LEU A 71 3.85 3.33 -14.88
C LEU A 71 3.82 3.59 -13.39
N LEU A 72 4.48 2.75 -12.59
CA LEU A 72 4.47 2.80 -11.14
C LEU A 72 5.83 3.11 -10.52
N ARG A 73 6.93 2.71 -11.15
CA ARG A 73 8.27 3.01 -10.62
C ARG A 73 8.48 4.52 -10.48
N TRP A 74 9.23 4.88 -9.45
CA TRP A 74 9.58 6.27 -9.10
C TRP A 74 8.39 7.16 -8.73
N ARG A 75 7.19 6.58 -8.49
CA ARG A 75 6.06 7.33 -7.92
C ARG A 75 6.37 7.68 -6.47
N ILE A 76 5.89 8.85 -6.06
CA ILE A 76 6.12 9.38 -4.74
C ILE A 76 4.88 9.18 -3.88
N PHE A 77 5.11 8.69 -2.67
CA PHE A 77 4.13 8.60 -1.60
C PHE A 77 4.60 9.48 -0.44
N THR A 78 3.70 10.29 0.09
CA THR A 78 3.98 11.05 1.31
C THR A 78 3.04 10.59 2.41
N LEU A 79 3.61 10.13 3.50
CA LEU A 79 2.89 9.63 4.68
C LEU A 79 3.10 10.61 5.83
N SER A 80 2.02 11.21 6.31
CA SER A 80 2.00 12.10 7.47
C SER A 80 0.90 11.67 8.44
N GLU A 81 0.90 12.21 9.64
CA GLU A 81 -0.17 11.96 10.63
C GLU A 81 -1.54 12.45 10.18
N LYS A 82 -1.59 13.42 9.28
CA LYS A 82 -2.83 14.05 8.81
C LYS A 82 -3.34 13.49 7.50
N GLU A 83 -2.42 13.09 6.63
CA GLU A 83 -2.75 12.72 5.26
C GLU A 83 -1.70 11.75 4.70
N ILE A 84 -2.15 10.75 3.93
CA ILE A 84 -1.31 10.01 3.00
C ILE A 84 -1.67 10.49 1.60
N THR A 85 -0.67 10.82 0.79
CA THR A 85 -0.83 11.12 -0.63
C THR A 85 -0.07 10.12 -1.48
N ALA A 86 -0.72 9.68 -2.56
CA ALA A 86 -0.14 8.81 -3.57
C ALA A 86 -0.26 9.50 -4.94
N ALA A 87 0.87 9.84 -5.55
CA ALA A 87 0.88 10.43 -6.87
C ALA A 87 0.59 9.37 -7.94
N GLU A 88 -0.58 9.44 -8.58
CA GLU A 88 -0.99 8.59 -9.68
C GLU A 88 -0.95 9.35 -11.01
N LEU A 89 -1.03 8.61 -12.14
CA LEU A 89 -1.02 9.24 -13.46
C LEU A 89 -2.23 10.12 -13.74
N ASN A 90 -3.39 9.73 -13.23
CA ASN A 90 -4.65 10.42 -13.52
C ASN A 90 -5.07 11.37 -12.40
N THR A 91 -4.83 10.96 -11.16
CA THR A 91 -5.30 11.64 -9.95
C THR A 91 -4.23 11.57 -8.88
N THR A 92 -4.42 12.29 -7.80
CA THR A 92 -3.69 12.07 -6.55
C THR A 92 -4.67 11.46 -5.58
N THR A 93 -4.41 10.22 -5.19
CA THR A 93 -5.20 9.57 -4.14
C THR A 93 -4.78 10.10 -2.78
N LYS A 94 -5.76 10.40 -1.95
CA LYS A 94 -5.57 10.95 -0.62
C LYS A 94 -6.28 10.08 0.42
N CYS A 95 -5.61 9.87 1.53
CA CYS A 95 -6.17 9.27 2.73
C CYS A 95 -6.10 10.30 3.85
N ASN A 96 -7.22 10.87 4.23
CA ASN A 96 -7.29 11.88 5.29
C ASN A 96 -7.38 11.19 6.66
N ASN A 97 -6.76 11.81 7.68
CA ASN A 97 -6.75 11.33 9.07
C ASN A 97 -6.45 9.82 9.14
N PRO A 98 -5.29 9.39 8.62
CA PRO A 98 -4.94 7.97 8.60
C PRO A 98 -4.74 7.45 10.02
N SER A 99 -5.26 6.24 10.26
CA SER A 99 -4.95 5.45 11.45
C SER A 99 -4.51 4.05 11.03
N THR A 100 -3.83 3.33 11.92
CA THR A 100 -3.27 2.02 11.59
C THR A 100 -3.59 1.00 12.67
N THR A 101 -3.91 -0.22 12.24
CA THR A 101 -3.92 -1.40 13.10
C THR A 101 -2.87 -2.38 12.62
N GLN A 102 -2.35 -3.22 13.52
CA GLN A 102 -1.33 -4.21 13.16
C GLN A 102 -1.87 -5.63 13.34
N LYS A 103 -1.46 -6.51 12.43
CA LYS A 103 -1.84 -7.92 12.45
C LYS A 103 -0.62 -8.79 12.18
N ARG A 104 -0.23 -9.63 13.15
CA ARG A 104 0.87 -10.57 12.98
C ARG A 104 0.44 -11.80 12.22
N VAL A 105 1.16 -12.15 11.17
CA VAL A 105 0.81 -13.24 10.25
C VAL A 105 2.05 -13.97 9.73
N TYR A 106 1.86 -15.19 9.22
CA TYR A 106 2.82 -15.77 8.28
C TYR A 106 2.57 -15.16 6.90
N LEU A 107 3.56 -14.49 6.35
CA LEU A 107 3.39 -13.66 5.15
C LEU A 107 2.91 -14.48 3.94
N ASP A 108 3.46 -15.68 3.73
CA ASP A 108 3.08 -16.53 2.60
C ASP A 108 1.59 -16.91 2.62
N ASP A 109 1.09 -17.32 3.78
CA ASP A 109 -0.33 -17.67 3.97
C ASP A 109 -1.23 -16.46 3.85
N TYR A 110 -0.79 -15.33 4.39
CA TYR A 110 -1.51 -14.07 4.28
C TYR A 110 -1.65 -13.61 2.83
N LEU A 111 -0.57 -13.66 2.05
CA LEU A 111 -0.60 -13.31 0.63
C LEU A 111 -1.52 -14.24 -0.16
N LYS A 112 -1.50 -15.56 0.11
CA LYS A 112 -2.42 -16.53 -0.50
C LYS A 112 -3.90 -16.21 -0.25
N SER A 113 -4.22 -15.72 0.93
CA SER A 113 -5.60 -15.37 1.29
C SER A 113 -6.04 -14.00 0.78
N ASN A 114 -5.10 -13.06 0.61
CA ASN A 114 -5.38 -11.67 0.25
C ASN A 114 -5.21 -11.34 -1.22
N LEU A 115 -4.37 -12.11 -1.94
CA LEU A 115 -4.12 -11.90 -3.37
C LEU A 115 -4.87 -12.96 -4.19
N GLY A 116 -5.37 -12.58 -5.36
CA GLY A 116 -5.99 -13.50 -6.29
C GLY A 116 -4.98 -14.44 -6.96
N GLY A 117 -5.49 -15.52 -7.59
CA GLY A 117 -4.67 -16.49 -8.31
C GLY A 117 -4.12 -17.65 -7.47
N TYR A 118 -4.29 -17.60 -6.15
CA TYR A 118 -3.94 -18.69 -5.23
C TYR A 118 -5.19 -19.43 -4.78
N GLY A 119 -5.49 -20.59 -5.40
CA GLY A 119 -6.55 -21.48 -4.90
C GLY A 119 -6.10 -22.27 -3.68
N GLU A 120 -7.04 -22.88 -2.94
CA GLU A 120 -6.78 -23.68 -1.74
C GLU A 120 -5.70 -24.77 -1.93
N LYS A 121 -5.50 -25.25 -3.16
CA LYS A 121 -4.53 -26.30 -3.52
C LYS A 121 -3.26 -25.76 -4.14
N SER A 122 -3.08 -24.44 -4.22
CA SER A 122 -1.85 -23.87 -4.80
C SER A 122 -0.64 -24.27 -3.98
N ARG A 123 0.34 -24.90 -4.63
CA ARG A 123 1.64 -25.25 -4.04
C ARG A 123 2.65 -24.11 -4.14
N ASN A 124 2.33 -23.10 -4.94
CA ASN A 124 3.21 -21.96 -5.15
C ASN A 124 3.27 -21.09 -3.90
N SER A 125 4.42 -20.51 -3.67
CA SER A 125 4.66 -19.56 -2.59
C SER A 125 4.57 -18.14 -3.16
N PRO A 126 3.61 -17.31 -2.73
CA PRO A 126 3.57 -15.91 -3.14
C PRO A 126 4.89 -15.17 -2.89
N ILE A 127 5.60 -15.47 -1.81
CA ILE A 127 6.90 -14.87 -1.53
C ILE A 127 7.89 -15.12 -2.68
N ASP A 128 7.89 -16.34 -3.25
CA ASP A 128 8.74 -16.70 -4.39
C ASP A 128 8.20 -16.09 -5.69
N ASP A 129 6.90 -16.20 -5.95
CA ASP A 129 6.26 -15.71 -7.19
C ASP A 129 6.41 -14.20 -7.36
N TYR A 130 6.28 -13.45 -6.26
CA TYR A 130 6.54 -12.01 -6.23
C TYR A 130 8.02 -11.64 -6.02
N LYS A 131 8.92 -12.63 -5.91
CA LYS A 131 10.38 -12.43 -5.70
C LYS A 131 10.69 -11.46 -4.56
N LEU A 132 10.02 -11.64 -3.44
CA LEU A 132 10.18 -10.74 -2.28
C LEU A 132 11.52 -10.93 -1.56
N ASN A 133 12.25 -12.01 -1.86
CA ASN A 133 13.53 -12.36 -1.24
C ASN A 133 13.44 -12.49 0.30
N LEU A 134 12.33 -13.05 0.77
CA LEU A 134 12.08 -13.36 2.18
C LEU A 134 11.96 -14.87 2.38
N PRO A 135 12.23 -15.40 3.57
CA PRO A 135 12.02 -16.81 3.86
C PRO A 135 10.51 -17.14 3.85
N LYS A 136 10.13 -18.37 3.41
CA LYS A 136 8.72 -18.79 3.31
C LYS A 136 7.98 -18.77 4.66
N ASN A 137 8.70 -18.97 5.75
CA ASN A 137 8.16 -18.90 7.11
C ASN A 137 8.28 -17.49 7.74
N TYR A 138 8.45 -16.46 6.92
CA TYR A 138 8.59 -15.09 7.40
C TYR A 138 7.33 -14.64 8.13
N GLN A 139 7.50 -14.24 9.40
CA GLN A 139 6.44 -13.62 10.19
C GLN A 139 6.48 -12.11 9.97
N ALA A 140 5.35 -11.55 9.60
CA ALA A 140 5.19 -10.14 9.27
C ALA A 140 4.16 -9.47 10.19
N ASP A 141 4.40 -8.22 10.53
CA ASP A 141 3.41 -7.33 11.12
C ASP A 141 2.78 -6.51 9.99
N ILE A 142 1.63 -6.97 9.49
CA ILE A 142 0.88 -6.27 8.46
C ILE A 142 0.22 -5.06 9.08
N ILE A 143 0.40 -3.91 8.45
CA ILE A 143 -0.17 -2.62 8.87
C ILE A 143 -1.38 -2.33 7.98
N ILE A 144 -2.56 -2.41 8.58
CA ILE A 144 -3.82 -2.08 7.92
C ILE A 144 -4.06 -0.58 8.10
N VAL A 145 -4.26 0.11 6.99
CA VAL A 145 -4.50 1.56 6.99
C VAL A 145 -6.00 1.83 6.91
N LYS A 146 -6.47 2.74 7.73
CA LYS A 146 -7.82 3.28 7.69
C LYS A 146 -7.78 4.78 7.40
N CYS A 147 -8.65 5.24 6.54
CA CYS A 147 -8.87 6.64 6.21
C CYS A 147 -10.21 7.06 6.78
N GLU A 148 -10.25 8.05 7.68
CA GLU A 148 -11.48 8.47 8.34
C GLU A 148 -12.26 7.29 8.97
N ASN A 149 -11.54 6.35 9.60
CA ASN A 149 -12.03 5.10 10.20
C ASN A 149 -12.55 4.03 9.21
N GLN A 150 -12.39 4.22 7.91
CA GLN A 150 -12.71 3.20 6.89
C GLN A 150 -11.44 2.55 6.35
N ILE A 151 -11.51 1.26 6.02
CA ILE A 151 -10.39 0.55 5.38
C ILE A 151 -10.00 1.28 4.08
N TRP A 152 -8.71 1.53 3.91
CA TRP A 152 -8.19 2.21 2.73
C TRP A 152 -8.18 1.29 1.52
N ASN A 153 -9.12 1.50 0.59
CA ASN A 153 -9.29 0.67 -0.61
C ASN A 153 -9.00 1.41 -1.92
N GLU A 154 -8.81 2.72 -1.88
CA GLU A 154 -8.68 3.56 -3.07
C GLU A 154 -7.52 3.12 -3.97
N LEU A 155 -6.44 2.59 -3.39
CA LEU A 155 -5.29 2.09 -4.16
C LEU A 155 -5.54 0.74 -4.85
N LEU A 156 -6.66 0.06 -4.57
CA LEU A 156 -7.00 -1.23 -5.18
C LEU A 156 -7.75 -1.08 -6.51
N GLY A 157 -8.12 0.16 -6.87
CA GLY A 157 -8.84 0.49 -8.10
C GLY A 157 -10.35 0.24 -8.02
N ALA A 158 -11.10 0.93 -8.89
CA ALA A 158 -12.57 0.88 -8.93
C ALA A 158 -13.15 -0.50 -9.31
N SER A 159 -12.35 -1.35 -9.94
CA SER A 159 -12.75 -2.70 -10.37
C SER A 159 -12.54 -3.77 -9.31
N TYR A 160 -12.01 -3.42 -8.15
CA TYR A 160 -11.90 -4.36 -7.05
C TYR A 160 -13.29 -4.55 -6.44
N PRO A 161 -14.01 -5.65 -6.76
CA PRO A 161 -15.26 -5.89 -6.07
C PRO A 161 -14.90 -6.01 -4.60
N PRO A 162 -15.65 -5.39 -3.67
CA PRO A 162 -15.57 -5.79 -2.30
C PRO A 162 -15.80 -7.30 -2.32
N SER A 163 -14.75 -8.09 -2.12
CA SER A 163 -14.89 -9.52 -2.03
C SER A 163 -16.00 -9.74 -1.01
N LYS A 164 -16.93 -10.66 -1.25
CA LYS A 164 -18.00 -11.02 -0.30
C LYS A 164 -17.44 -11.55 1.03
N LYS A 165 -16.13 -11.59 1.19
CA LYS A 165 -15.41 -11.75 2.44
C LYS A 165 -15.27 -10.37 3.06
N GLU A 166 -16.01 -10.17 4.14
CA GLU A 166 -15.94 -9.02 5.06
C GLU A 166 -14.52 -8.75 5.65
N ASP A 167 -13.51 -9.46 5.19
CA ASP A 167 -12.13 -9.50 5.72
C ASP A 167 -11.07 -8.98 4.74
N SER A 168 -11.43 -8.10 3.80
CA SER A 168 -10.40 -7.46 2.97
C SER A 168 -9.68 -6.40 3.81
N ASP A 169 -8.41 -6.63 4.10
CA ASP A 169 -7.54 -5.68 4.81
C ASP A 169 -7.18 -4.45 3.94
N GLY A 170 -7.77 -4.32 2.75
CA GLY A 170 -7.58 -3.19 1.84
C GLY A 170 -6.15 -3.03 1.33
N SER A 171 -5.74 -1.77 1.20
CA SER A 171 -4.36 -1.40 0.86
C SER A 171 -3.52 -1.44 2.14
N TRP A 172 -2.86 -2.56 2.39
CA TRP A 172 -2.03 -2.76 3.57
C TRP A 172 -0.55 -2.44 3.28
N LEU A 173 0.19 -2.20 4.35
CA LEU A 173 1.62 -1.96 4.35
C LEU A 173 2.35 -3.06 5.13
N LEU A 174 3.57 -3.36 4.72
CA LEU A 174 4.53 -4.17 5.47
C LEU A 174 5.84 -3.43 5.55
N LEU A 175 6.21 -2.96 6.73
CA LEU A 175 7.51 -2.34 6.95
C LEU A 175 8.57 -3.44 7.08
N LEU A 176 9.49 -3.53 6.11
CA LEU A 176 10.61 -4.50 6.15
C LEU A 176 11.70 -4.02 7.11
N ASN A 177 11.94 -2.71 7.13
CA ASN A 177 12.83 -2.00 8.03
C ASN A 177 12.61 -0.49 7.87
N ASN A 178 13.37 0.35 8.56
CA ASN A 178 13.22 1.81 8.49
C ASN A 178 13.52 2.44 7.11
N LYS A 179 13.94 1.64 6.11
CA LYS A 179 14.28 2.11 4.74
C LYS A 179 13.35 1.57 3.66
N TYR A 180 12.71 0.43 3.90
CA TYR A 180 11.92 -0.27 2.89
C TYR A 180 10.58 -0.72 3.45
N MET A 181 9.53 -0.59 2.64
CA MET A 181 8.23 -1.19 2.90
C MET A 181 7.61 -1.78 1.64
N ILE A 182 6.69 -2.71 1.82
CA ILE A 182 5.83 -3.24 0.77
C ILE A 182 4.45 -2.61 0.94
N LEU A 183 3.84 -2.22 -0.16
CA LEU A 183 2.46 -1.71 -0.24
C LEU A 183 1.66 -2.56 -1.22
N ARG A 184 0.48 -3.04 -0.81
CA ARG A 184 -0.48 -3.64 -1.73
C ARG A 184 -1.12 -2.59 -2.61
N TRP A 185 -1.04 -2.82 -3.91
CA TRP A 185 -1.53 -1.94 -4.96
C TRP A 185 -2.60 -2.61 -5.82
N HIS A 186 -3.19 -1.85 -6.75
CA HIS A 186 -4.14 -2.32 -7.74
C HIS A 186 -3.61 -3.53 -8.54
N ASP A 187 -4.55 -4.38 -9.03
CA ASP A 187 -4.28 -5.55 -9.87
C ASP A 187 -3.29 -6.55 -9.25
N GLU A 188 -3.48 -6.82 -7.95
CA GLU A 188 -2.64 -7.78 -7.22
C GLU A 188 -1.14 -7.45 -7.26
N THR A 189 -0.81 -6.18 -7.46
CA THR A 189 0.58 -5.70 -7.53
C THR A 189 1.09 -5.36 -6.14
N LEU A 190 2.35 -5.66 -5.87
CA LEU A 190 3.04 -5.25 -4.66
C LEU A 190 4.13 -4.22 -5.03
N LEU A 191 4.07 -3.05 -4.40
CA LEU A 191 5.07 -2.00 -4.58
C LEU A 191 6.08 -2.07 -3.45
N ARG A 192 7.36 -2.17 -3.79
CA ARG A 192 8.43 -1.94 -2.83
C ARG A 192 8.79 -0.46 -2.85
N LEU A 193 8.62 0.19 -1.71
CA LEU A 193 8.95 1.59 -1.54
C LEU A 193 10.25 1.73 -0.75
N SER A 194 11.06 2.71 -1.16
CA SER A 194 12.27 3.12 -0.46
C SER A 194 12.06 4.48 0.18
N LYS A 195 12.40 4.62 1.45
CA LYS A 195 12.31 5.90 2.15
C LYS A 195 13.32 6.88 1.57
N ILE A 196 12.87 8.08 1.24
CA ILE A 196 13.72 9.17 0.76
C ILE A 196 14.30 9.87 1.99
N PRO A 197 15.63 9.83 2.21
CA PRO A 197 16.25 10.57 3.30
C PRO A 197 16.02 12.09 3.14
N PRO A 198 15.86 12.85 4.23
CA PRO A 198 15.61 14.31 4.15
C PRO A 198 16.70 15.09 3.40
N SER A 199 17.94 14.59 3.39
CA SER A 199 19.06 15.21 2.68
C SER A 199 19.14 14.86 1.19
N SER A 200 18.29 13.97 0.70
CA SER A 200 18.30 13.53 -0.70
C SER A 200 17.85 14.63 -1.65
N LYS A 201 18.40 14.59 -2.85
CA LYS A 201 17.99 15.47 -3.94
C LYS A 201 17.29 14.65 -5.03
N PRO A 202 16.36 15.25 -5.77
CA PRO A 202 15.76 14.61 -6.95
C PRO A 202 16.86 14.20 -7.97
N SER A 203 16.66 13.06 -8.60
CA SER A 203 17.62 12.49 -9.56
C SER A 203 16.85 12.03 -10.81
N PRO A 204 16.64 12.90 -11.81
CA PRO A 204 16.02 12.54 -13.09
C PRO A 204 16.93 11.65 -13.95
N SER A 205 16.48 11.30 -15.15
CA SER A 205 17.25 10.50 -16.11
C SER A 205 18.50 11.21 -16.68
N PHE A 206 18.66 12.49 -16.40
CA PHE A 206 19.79 13.32 -16.83
C PHE A 206 20.53 13.94 -15.64
N SER A 207 21.73 14.49 -15.88
CA SER A 207 22.55 15.11 -14.82
C SER A 207 22.06 16.52 -14.48
N CYS A 208 21.60 16.73 -13.25
CA CYS A 208 21.19 18.05 -12.75
C CYS A 208 22.33 19.06 -12.71
N GLU A 209 23.58 18.61 -12.51
CA GLU A 209 24.75 19.50 -12.47
C GLU A 209 25.08 20.10 -13.84
N LYS A 210 24.70 19.39 -14.92
CA LYS A 210 24.94 19.81 -16.30
C LYS A 210 23.76 20.56 -16.91
N SER A 211 22.64 20.61 -16.21
CA SER A 211 21.39 21.21 -16.70
C SER A 211 21.51 22.72 -16.80
N LYS A 212 21.24 23.25 -17.98
CA LYS A 212 21.24 24.69 -18.26
C LYS A 212 19.86 25.24 -18.61
N HIS A 213 18.96 24.37 -19.06
CA HIS A 213 17.62 24.75 -19.44
C HIS A 213 16.72 24.86 -18.18
N ILE A 214 15.92 25.93 -18.12
CA ILE A 214 15.07 26.21 -16.96
C ILE A 214 14.13 25.04 -16.61
N THR A 215 13.57 24.35 -17.61
CA THR A 215 12.74 23.16 -17.46
C THR A 215 13.48 22.02 -16.74
N GLU A 216 14.73 21.75 -17.13
CA GLU A 216 15.55 20.72 -16.51
C GLU A 216 15.88 21.07 -15.06
N ILE A 217 16.20 22.34 -14.80
CA ILE A 217 16.43 22.87 -13.45
C ILE A 217 15.16 22.69 -12.59
N THR A 218 13.97 22.91 -13.17
CA THR A 218 12.70 22.72 -12.47
C THR A 218 12.45 21.26 -12.16
N ILE A 219 12.71 20.34 -13.10
CA ILE A 219 12.61 18.89 -12.87
C ILE A 219 13.56 18.46 -11.73
N CYS A 220 14.78 18.99 -11.71
CA CYS A 220 15.78 18.70 -10.66
C CYS A 220 15.40 19.19 -9.26
N LYS A 221 14.37 20.00 -9.10
CA LYS A 221 13.87 20.50 -7.81
C LYS A 221 12.67 19.71 -7.26
N SER A 222 12.10 18.78 -8.05
CA SER A 222 10.91 18.01 -7.67
C SER A 222 11.15 16.52 -7.77
N PHE A 223 10.93 15.77 -6.68
CA PHE A 223 10.98 14.31 -6.70
C PHE A 223 9.93 13.71 -7.65
N GLU A 224 8.74 14.30 -7.71
CA GLU A 224 7.66 13.83 -8.57
C GLU A 224 8.00 14.02 -10.06
N LEU A 225 8.43 15.23 -10.48
CA LEU A 225 8.82 15.48 -11.86
C LEU A 225 10.05 14.64 -12.26
N SER A 226 11.01 14.50 -11.35
CA SER A 226 12.20 13.65 -11.54
C SER A 226 11.82 12.17 -11.69
N GLY A 227 10.88 11.69 -10.91
CA GLY A 227 10.35 10.32 -11.01
C GLY A 227 9.62 10.08 -12.34
N LEU A 228 8.80 11.04 -12.79
CA LEU A 228 8.14 11.00 -14.10
C LEU A 228 9.14 11.00 -15.25
N ASP A 229 10.19 11.80 -15.17
CA ASP A 229 11.25 11.83 -16.17
C ASP A 229 11.99 10.48 -16.28
N LYS A 230 12.36 9.87 -15.15
CA LYS A 230 12.92 8.51 -15.12
C LYS A 230 11.97 7.47 -15.72
N SER A 231 10.67 7.56 -15.39
CA SER A 231 9.64 6.66 -15.94
C SER A 231 9.57 6.76 -17.47
N ILE A 232 9.60 7.98 -18.02
CA ILE A 232 9.57 8.21 -19.48
C ILE A 232 10.84 7.68 -20.13
N ALA A 233 12.01 7.92 -19.56
CA ALA A 233 13.27 7.40 -20.10
C ALA A 233 13.23 5.85 -20.13
N SER A 234 12.81 5.23 -19.05
CA SER A 234 12.68 3.77 -18.98
C SER A 234 11.65 3.22 -19.97
N ALA A 235 10.48 3.86 -20.10
CA ALA A 235 9.44 3.47 -21.05
C ALA A 235 9.91 3.61 -22.49
N PHE A 236 10.63 4.69 -22.82
CA PHE A 236 11.19 4.89 -24.14
C PHE A 236 12.24 3.85 -24.48
N ASP A 237 13.11 3.48 -23.53
CA ASP A 237 14.14 2.45 -23.73
C ASP A 237 13.50 1.05 -23.92
N LEU A 238 12.42 0.74 -23.20
CA LEU A 238 11.67 -0.52 -23.41
C LEU A 238 11.10 -0.58 -24.82
N LEU A 239 10.39 0.46 -25.24
CA LEU A 239 9.78 0.56 -26.57
C LEU A 239 10.85 0.54 -27.67
N LEU A 240 11.97 1.22 -27.49
CA LEU A 240 13.09 1.22 -28.44
C LEU A 240 13.68 -0.20 -28.60
N ASN A 241 13.85 -0.94 -27.51
CA ASN A 241 14.37 -2.30 -27.56
C ASN A 241 13.39 -3.27 -28.23
N GLU A 242 12.10 -3.10 -28.06
CA GLU A 242 11.05 -3.87 -28.72
C GLU A 242 11.04 -3.60 -30.22
N THR A 243 11.01 -2.32 -30.62
CA THR A 243 11.07 -1.86 -32.01
C THR A 243 12.32 -2.39 -32.74
N LEU A 244 13.49 -2.40 -32.07
CA LEU A 244 14.72 -2.96 -32.63
C LEU A 244 14.64 -4.47 -32.87
N ARG A 245 13.95 -5.23 -32.00
CA ARG A 245 13.72 -6.68 -32.18
C ARG A 245 12.81 -6.97 -33.37
N GLU A 246 11.82 -6.13 -33.60
CA GLU A 246 10.88 -6.24 -34.70
C GLU A 246 11.40 -5.71 -36.03
N SER A 247 12.63 -5.18 -36.06
CA SER A 247 13.27 -4.60 -37.26
C SER A 247 12.50 -3.40 -37.86
N ILE A 248 11.78 -2.68 -37.01
CA ILE A 248 11.03 -1.47 -37.37
C ILE A 248 11.99 -0.26 -37.38
N ASP A 249 11.69 0.75 -38.18
CA ASP A 249 12.51 1.96 -38.25
C ASP A 249 12.41 2.80 -36.96
N VAL A 250 13.50 2.79 -36.20
CA VAL A 250 13.64 3.58 -34.96
C VAL A 250 13.86 5.06 -35.18
N LEU A 251 14.09 5.49 -36.42
CA LEU A 251 14.41 6.90 -36.73
C LEU A 251 13.22 7.81 -36.44
N GLU A 252 12.02 7.39 -36.86
CA GLU A 252 10.79 8.14 -36.60
C GLU A 252 10.51 8.28 -35.10
N MET A 253 10.64 7.17 -34.33
CA MET A 253 10.48 7.18 -32.88
C MET A 253 11.43 8.17 -32.21
N ARG A 254 12.70 8.21 -32.62
CA ARG A 254 13.69 9.17 -32.11
C ARG A 254 13.35 10.61 -32.49
N GLN A 255 12.80 10.84 -33.70
CA GLN A 255 12.34 12.16 -34.11
C GLN A 255 11.14 12.62 -33.28
N GLN A 256 10.16 11.73 -33.03
CA GLN A 256 9.01 12.02 -32.17
C GLN A 256 9.47 12.36 -30.74
N GLN A 257 10.44 11.61 -30.19
CA GLN A 257 10.99 11.91 -28.86
C GLN A 257 11.67 13.29 -28.82
N LYS A 258 12.44 13.64 -29.86
CA LYS A 258 13.05 14.98 -29.95
C LYS A 258 11.99 16.09 -30.05
N ALA A 259 10.92 15.87 -30.81
CA ALA A 259 9.82 16.83 -30.93
C ALA A 259 9.11 17.02 -29.58
N TRP A 260 8.83 15.92 -28.87
CA TRP A 260 8.25 15.97 -27.54
C TRP A 260 9.14 16.70 -26.52
N LEU A 261 10.47 16.48 -26.53
CA LEU A 261 11.40 17.20 -25.65
C LEU A 261 11.33 18.71 -25.87
N ARG A 262 11.14 19.18 -27.11
CA ARG A 262 10.92 20.61 -27.38
C ARG A 262 9.63 21.14 -26.77
N GLN A 263 8.53 20.35 -26.86
CA GLN A 263 7.25 20.69 -26.21
C GLN A 263 7.39 20.76 -24.68
N ARG A 264 8.05 19.74 -24.07
CA ARG A 264 8.36 19.74 -22.64
C ARG A 264 9.12 21.01 -22.24
N ASN A 265 10.14 21.37 -23.00
CA ASN A 265 10.96 22.52 -22.68
C ASN A 265 10.23 23.86 -22.84
N ALA A 266 9.15 23.92 -23.60
CA ALA A 266 8.29 25.10 -23.70
C ALA A 266 7.50 25.40 -22.41
N CYS A 267 7.33 24.42 -21.50
CA CYS A 267 6.73 24.65 -20.19
C CYS A 267 7.57 25.58 -19.29
N GLY A 268 8.88 25.71 -19.53
CA GLY A 268 9.77 26.50 -18.68
C GLY A 268 9.78 26.00 -17.25
N GLU A 269 9.43 26.86 -16.29
CA GLU A 269 9.34 26.56 -14.85
C GLU A 269 7.93 26.21 -14.37
N ASN A 270 6.94 26.16 -15.28
CA ASN A 270 5.57 25.83 -14.91
C ASN A 270 5.43 24.34 -14.58
N GLN A 271 5.40 24.03 -13.27
CA GLN A 271 5.35 22.66 -12.77
C GLN A 271 4.09 21.90 -13.22
N SER A 272 2.91 22.54 -13.22
CA SER A 272 1.67 21.90 -13.65
C SER A 272 1.68 21.54 -15.13
N CYS A 273 2.26 22.43 -15.99
CA CYS A 273 2.48 22.15 -17.40
C CYS A 273 3.40 20.93 -17.55
N LEU A 274 4.52 20.91 -16.85
CA LEU A 274 5.49 19.82 -16.88
C LEU A 274 4.87 18.50 -16.42
N GLU A 275 4.19 18.49 -15.28
CA GLU A 275 3.54 17.31 -14.76
C GLU A 275 2.54 16.70 -15.75
N ASN A 276 1.66 17.54 -16.32
CA ASN A 276 0.68 17.10 -17.31
C ASN A 276 1.35 16.52 -18.56
N LEU A 277 2.36 17.20 -19.14
CA LEU A 277 3.05 16.71 -20.32
C LEU A 277 3.84 15.42 -20.06
N LEU A 278 4.48 15.29 -18.89
CA LEU A 278 5.21 14.09 -18.51
C LEU A 278 4.24 12.91 -18.34
N LYS A 279 3.11 13.11 -17.63
CA LYS A 279 2.08 12.08 -17.46
C LYS A 279 1.45 11.64 -18.79
N MET A 280 1.15 12.58 -19.68
CA MET A 280 0.65 12.27 -21.02
C MET A 280 1.65 11.48 -21.84
N ARG A 281 2.94 11.87 -21.83
CA ARG A 281 3.97 11.17 -22.60
C ARG A 281 4.16 9.74 -22.11
N LEU A 282 4.18 9.54 -20.80
CA LEU A 282 4.30 8.19 -20.23
C LEU A 282 3.16 7.27 -20.67
N LYS A 283 1.91 7.80 -20.66
CA LYS A 283 0.75 7.07 -21.19
C LYS A 283 0.90 6.74 -22.67
N GLN A 284 1.32 7.70 -23.50
CA GLN A 284 1.56 7.47 -24.93
C GLN A 284 2.57 6.36 -25.18
N LEU A 285 3.65 6.27 -24.38
CA LEU A 285 4.68 5.26 -24.56
C LEU A 285 4.25 3.85 -24.13
N LEU A 286 3.31 3.71 -23.18
CA LEU A 286 3.00 2.42 -22.54
C LEU A 286 1.55 1.95 -22.73
N LEU A 287 0.62 2.82 -23.16
CA LEU A 287 -0.81 2.50 -23.27
C LEU A 287 -1.35 2.76 -24.70
N SER A 288 -0.49 2.98 -25.67
CA SER A 288 -0.84 3.23 -27.09
C SER A 288 -0.99 1.94 -27.89
N GLU A 289 -1.40 0.83 -27.24
CA GLU A 289 -1.81 -0.40 -27.91
C GLU A 289 -3.33 -0.43 -28.19
#